data_90208868dd3787bfd70f7fa42208a215
#
_entry.id   90208868dd3787bfd70f7fa42208a215
#
_cell.length_a   1.000
_cell.length_b   1.000
_cell.length_c   1.000
_cell.angle_alpha   90.00
_cell.angle_beta   90.00
_cell.angle_gamma   90.00
#
_symmetry.space_group_name_H-M   'P 1'
#
loop_
_entity.id
_entity.type
_entity.pdbx_description
1 polymer ?
#
loop_
_entity_poly.entity_id
_entity_poly.type
_entity_poly.pdbx_seq_one_letter_code
_entity_poly.pdbx_strand_id
1 'polypeptide(L)'
;RLFANAALDIAIFEVGLGGRLDAVNLLDADVAIVTTIDLDHQQYLGDTREAIAVEKAGIFRAGRPAVIAETDPPATLLAEAERIGAHPLRLGSEYRIDIDEDAWHWIGAGTSLRLPHPGLRAPVQHYNAAAAIAALMAMRDRLHVPFRAVRIGLAEAHVRGRLEVIPGTVETVVDVGHNPQAANVLAEWLRRHPRRTRAVFSALADKDIAGIVEPLLPRVTHWHLAGLDSATSRGLDATRLRERIGDLIGDDRCSLHDDPPAALAAAHAHA
;
A
#
# COMPACT_ATOMS: atom_id res chain seq x y z
N ARG A 1 -7.75 23.52 10.26
CA ARG A 1 -8.74 24.62 10.35
C ARG A 1 -9.80 24.56 9.24
N LEU A 2 -9.43 24.25 7.98
CA LEU A 2 -10.42 24.15 6.88
C LEU A 2 -11.49 23.10 7.18
N PHE A 3 -11.07 21.88 7.52
CA PHE A 3 -11.99 20.78 7.86
C PHE A 3 -12.80 21.02 9.15
N ALA A 4 -12.22 21.71 10.14
CA ALA A 4 -12.95 22.02 11.38
C ALA A 4 -14.16 22.96 11.18
N ASN A 5 -14.18 23.72 10.09
CA ASN A 5 -15.27 24.61 9.73
C ASN A 5 -16.23 24.03 8.69
N ALA A 6 -15.97 22.81 8.20
CA ALA A 6 -16.83 22.10 7.28
C ALA A 6 -17.79 21.18 8.06
N ALA A 7 -19.04 21.11 7.60
CA ALA A 7 -20.02 20.15 8.15
C ALA A 7 -19.71 18.76 7.57
N LEU A 8 -18.79 18.03 8.23
CA LEU A 8 -18.35 16.70 7.83
C LEU A 8 -19.00 15.63 8.69
N ASP A 9 -19.53 14.58 8.07
CA ASP A 9 -19.99 13.39 8.77
C ASP A 9 -18.80 12.53 9.24
N ILE A 10 -17.73 12.49 8.42
CA ILE A 10 -16.49 11.76 8.69
C ILE A 10 -15.29 12.51 8.14
N ALA A 11 -14.18 12.45 8.84
CA ALA A 11 -12.86 12.90 8.37
C ALA A 11 -11.88 11.73 8.44
N ILE A 12 -11.20 11.45 7.33
CA ILE A 12 -10.18 10.41 7.24
C ILE A 12 -8.82 11.11 7.11
N PHE A 13 -7.92 10.78 8.04
CA PHE A 13 -6.57 11.32 8.06
C PHE A 13 -5.55 10.22 7.82
N GLU A 14 -4.69 10.42 6.84
CA GLU A 14 -3.55 9.54 6.59
C GLU A 14 -2.32 10.10 7.29
N VAL A 15 -1.64 9.25 8.08
CA VAL A 15 -0.35 9.56 8.69
C VAL A 15 0.70 9.63 7.60
N GLY A 16 1.47 10.72 7.55
CA GLY A 16 2.53 10.88 6.57
C GLY A 16 3.75 10.01 6.87
N LEU A 17 4.14 9.92 8.16
CA LEU A 17 5.30 9.14 8.60
C LEU A 17 5.15 8.65 10.03
N GLY A 18 5.37 7.35 10.26
CA GLY A 18 5.34 6.75 11.59
C GLY A 18 3.95 6.75 12.21
N GLY A 19 3.68 7.68 13.09
CA GLY A 19 2.39 7.89 13.77
C GLY A 19 2.51 8.79 14.98
N ARG A 20 3.30 8.41 15.97
CA ARG A 20 3.40 9.09 17.28
C ARG A 20 3.71 10.59 17.16
N LEU A 21 4.64 10.96 16.31
CA LEU A 21 5.11 12.34 16.11
C LEU A 21 4.57 12.99 14.83
N ASP A 22 3.66 12.33 14.13
CA ASP A 22 3.06 12.89 12.93
C ASP A 22 2.08 14.02 13.28
N ALA A 23 2.03 15.06 12.45
CA ALA A 23 1.17 16.22 12.67
C ALA A 23 -0.32 15.86 12.72
N VAL A 24 -0.74 14.83 11.98
CA VAL A 24 -2.11 14.31 12.00
C VAL A 24 -2.50 13.78 13.38
N ASN A 25 -1.54 13.27 14.14
CA ASN A 25 -1.76 12.71 15.48
C ASN A 25 -2.12 13.75 16.56
N LEU A 26 -2.14 15.03 16.20
CA LEU A 26 -2.71 16.08 17.04
C LEU A 26 -4.23 15.89 17.30
N LEU A 27 -4.89 15.17 16.39
CA LEU A 27 -6.32 14.88 16.48
C LEU A 27 -6.56 13.51 17.12
N ASP A 28 -7.44 13.47 18.12
CA ASP A 28 -7.85 12.21 18.73
C ASP A 28 -8.85 11.48 17.82
N ALA A 29 -8.38 10.39 17.22
CA ALA A 29 -9.20 9.58 16.34
C ALA A 29 -10.28 8.81 17.11
N ASP A 30 -11.48 8.71 16.53
CA ASP A 30 -12.55 7.82 17.04
C ASP A 30 -12.21 6.34 16.76
N VAL A 31 -11.50 6.07 15.68
CA VAL A 31 -10.93 4.77 15.31
C VAL A 31 -9.57 5.01 14.66
N ALA A 32 -8.57 4.26 15.08
CA ALA A 32 -7.26 4.24 14.45
C ALA A 32 -7.06 2.94 13.66
N ILE A 33 -6.37 3.01 12.51
CA ILE A 33 -6.06 1.84 11.69
C ILE A 33 -4.54 1.77 11.49
N VAL A 34 -3.96 0.64 11.83
CA VAL A 34 -2.59 0.28 11.44
C VAL A 34 -2.70 -0.84 10.41
N THR A 35 -2.18 -0.56 9.21
CA THR A 35 -2.15 -1.52 8.10
C THR A 35 -0.94 -2.45 8.24
N THR A 36 -0.05 -2.48 7.26
CA THR A 36 1.15 -3.32 7.28
C THR A 36 2.30 -2.62 8.00
N ILE A 37 3.13 -3.39 8.70
CA ILE A 37 4.36 -2.94 9.35
C ILE A 37 5.54 -3.65 8.71
N ASP A 38 6.35 -2.88 7.98
CA ASP A 38 7.56 -3.36 7.35
C ASP A 38 8.69 -2.33 7.44
N LEU A 39 9.90 -2.72 7.05
CA LEU A 39 11.07 -1.86 7.09
C LEU A 39 10.98 -0.79 6.00
N ASP A 40 10.69 0.42 6.39
CA ASP A 40 10.76 1.62 5.55
C ASP A 40 11.10 2.83 6.44
N HIS A 41 11.71 3.84 5.85
CA HIS A 41 12.10 5.06 6.57
C HIS A 41 12.92 4.81 7.85
N GLN A 42 13.80 3.80 7.83
CA GLN A 42 14.58 3.34 8.98
C GLN A 42 15.33 4.45 9.72
N GLN A 43 15.84 5.45 9.00
CA GLN A 43 16.52 6.62 9.55
C GLN A 43 15.63 7.45 10.51
N TYR A 44 14.30 7.27 10.49
CA TYR A 44 13.34 8.00 11.34
C TYR A 44 12.59 7.09 12.30
N LEU A 45 12.26 5.87 11.88
CA LEU A 45 11.35 4.98 12.59
C LEU A 45 12.06 3.83 13.31
N GLY A 46 13.36 3.61 13.02
CA GLY A 46 14.16 2.51 13.56
C GLY A 46 14.33 1.35 12.58
N ASP A 47 15.23 0.44 12.93
CA ASP A 47 15.76 -0.61 12.06
C ASP A 47 15.02 -1.95 12.20
N THR A 48 13.95 -2.00 13.01
CA THR A 48 13.19 -3.22 13.25
C THR A 48 11.69 -2.97 13.14
N ARG A 49 10.94 -4.01 12.77
CA ARG A 49 9.47 -3.96 12.74
C ARG A 49 8.88 -3.60 14.11
N GLU A 50 9.53 -4.03 15.19
CA GLU A 50 9.15 -3.75 16.58
C GLU A 50 9.25 -2.26 16.91
N ALA A 51 10.34 -1.60 16.50
CA ALA A 51 10.51 -0.14 16.69
C ALA A 51 9.47 0.64 15.88
N ILE A 52 9.27 0.27 14.61
CA ILE A 52 8.28 0.88 13.73
C ILE A 52 6.86 0.69 14.29
N ALA A 53 6.57 -0.47 14.89
CA ALA A 53 5.29 -0.76 15.52
C ALA A 53 4.97 0.19 16.68
N VAL A 54 5.96 0.51 17.52
CA VAL A 54 5.80 1.46 18.63
C VAL A 54 5.46 2.86 18.11
N GLU A 55 6.15 3.33 17.07
CA GLU A 55 5.84 4.62 16.44
C GLU A 55 4.43 4.66 15.83
N LYS A 56 4.00 3.57 15.17
CA LYS A 56 2.66 3.47 14.60
C LYS A 56 1.58 3.36 15.67
N ALA A 57 1.82 2.63 16.76
CA ALA A 57 0.89 2.52 17.89
C ALA A 57 0.59 3.87 18.55
N GLY A 58 1.45 4.87 18.38
CA GLY A 58 1.26 6.22 18.92
C GLY A 58 -0.01 6.94 18.45
N ILE A 59 -0.71 6.42 17.43
CA ILE A 59 -2.01 6.94 17.00
C ILE A 59 -3.19 6.35 17.79
N PHE A 60 -2.97 5.32 18.60
CA PHE A 60 -4.03 4.70 19.40
C PHE A 60 -4.47 5.62 20.54
N ARG A 61 -5.69 5.42 21.00
CA ARG A 61 -6.27 6.20 22.13
C ARG A 61 -6.95 5.26 23.12
N ALA A 62 -6.85 5.59 24.39
CA ALA A 62 -7.51 4.85 25.46
C ALA A 62 -9.02 4.75 25.24
N GLY A 63 -9.57 3.55 25.40
CA GLY A 63 -11.01 3.28 25.21
C GLY A 63 -11.50 3.40 23.77
N ARG A 64 -10.62 3.56 22.76
CA ARG A 64 -10.98 3.66 21.36
C ARG A 64 -10.58 2.41 20.57
N PRO A 65 -11.35 2.03 19.53
CA PRO A 65 -10.99 0.94 18.64
C PRO A 65 -9.65 1.20 17.93
N ALA A 66 -8.79 0.18 17.91
CA ALA A 66 -7.53 0.15 17.18
C ALA A 66 -7.55 -1.03 16.19
N VAL A 67 -7.87 -0.76 14.93
CA VAL A 67 -7.90 -1.78 13.89
C VAL A 67 -6.46 -2.13 13.48
N ILE A 68 -6.13 -3.41 13.54
CA ILE A 68 -4.81 -3.95 13.18
C ILE A 68 -5.02 -4.90 12.01
N ALA A 69 -4.59 -4.47 10.82
CA ALA A 69 -4.71 -5.22 9.56
C ALA A 69 -3.43 -6.00 9.20
N GLU A 70 -2.41 -5.91 10.06
CA GLU A 70 -1.21 -6.74 9.95
C GLU A 70 -1.55 -8.20 10.28
N THR A 71 -1.16 -9.11 9.39
CA THR A 71 -1.43 -10.54 9.56
C THR A 71 -0.52 -11.20 10.60
N ASP A 72 0.68 -10.66 10.77
CA ASP A 72 1.68 -11.06 11.76
C ASP A 72 2.16 -9.80 12.52
N PRO A 73 1.31 -9.24 13.41
CA PRO A 73 1.63 -8.00 14.10
C PRO A 73 2.79 -8.21 15.09
N PRO A 74 3.81 -7.32 15.07
CA PRO A 74 4.83 -7.33 16.11
C PRO A 74 4.23 -7.29 17.51
N ALA A 75 4.81 -8.07 18.43
CA ALA A 75 4.32 -8.14 19.81
C ALA A 75 4.29 -6.75 20.48
N THR A 76 5.21 -5.88 20.10
CA THR A 76 5.28 -4.49 20.59
C THR A 76 4.05 -3.67 20.20
N LEU A 77 3.43 -3.90 19.02
CA LEU A 77 2.20 -3.22 18.63
C LEU A 77 1.06 -3.55 19.60
N LEU A 78 0.93 -4.84 19.94
CA LEU A 78 -0.13 -5.32 20.83
C LEU A 78 0.11 -4.85 22.27
N ALA A 79 1.36 -4.92 22.74
CA ALA A 79 1.75 -4.42 24.06
C ALA A 79 1.49 -2.91 24.21
N GLU A 80 1.78 -2.12 23.17
CA GLU A 80 1.47 -0.68 23.18
C GLU A 80 -0.04 -0.41 23.15
N ALA A 81 -0.82 -1.18 22.39
CA ALA A 81 -2.28 -1.07 22.41
C ALA A 81 -2.84 -1.33 23.81
N GLU A 82 -2.35 -2.37 24.49
CA GLU A 82 -2.72 -2.69 25.87
C GLU A 82 -2.27 -1.58 26.86
N ARG A 83 -1.02 -1.15 26.78
CA ARG A 83 -0.46 -0.07 27.62
C ARG A 83 -1.26 1.23 27.51
N ILE A 84 -1.70 1.57 26.30
CA ILE A 84 -2.53 2.74 26.02
C ILE A 84 -3.97 2.54 26.51
N GLY A 85 -4.42 1.28 26.62
CA GLY A 85 -5.81 0.92 26.94
C GLY A 85 -6.72 1.05 25.71
N ALA A 86 -6.21 0.87 24.50
CA ALA A 86 -6.99 0.81 23.28
C ALA A 86 -7.74 -0.52 23.18
N HIS A 87 -8.76 -0.59 22.32
CA HIS A 87 -9.51 -1.81 22.04
C HIS A 87 -9.05 -2.39 20.70
N PRO A 88 -8.11 -3.36 20.67
CA PRO A 88 -7.59 -3.91 19.41
C PRO A 88 -8.65 -4.74 18.68
N LEU A 89 -8.77 -4.50 17.39
CA LEU A 89 -9.55 -5.28 16.43
C LEU A 89 -8.55 -5.86 15.41
N ARG A 90 -8.13 -7.11 15.62
CA ARG A 90 -7.04 -7.76 14.88
C ARG A 90 -7.59 -8.63 13.75
N LEU A 91 -6.94 -8.53 12.61
CA LEU A 91 -7.15 -9.47 11.52
C LEU A 91 -6.74 -10.89 11.96
N GLY A 92 -7.57 -11.85 11.65
CA GLY A 92 -7.38 -13.25 12.06
C GLY A 92 -7.89 -13.59 13.47
N SER A 93 -8.31 -12.59 14.26
CA SER A 93 -8.84 -12.76 15.61
C SER A 93 -10.25 -12.17 15.75
N GLU A 94 -10.37 -10.86 15.95
CA GLU A 94 -11.65 -10.16 16.10
C GLU A 94 -12.40 -10.03 14.78
N TYR A 95 -11.68 -10.03 13.65
CA TYR A 95 -12.27 -10.15 12.31
C TYR A 95 -11.37 -11.00 11.40
N ARG A 96 -11.95 -11.62 10.38
CA ARG A 96 -11.23 -12.40 9.38
C ARG A 96 -11.87 -12.26 8.01
N ILE A 97 -11.13 -12.70 6.98
CA ILE A 97 -11.60 -12.77 5.60
C ILE A 97 -11.44 -14.18 5.05
N ASP A 98 -12.39 -14.57 4.20
CA ASP A 98 -12.30 -15.75 3.35
C ASP A 98 -12.49 -15.30 1.91
N ILE A 99 -11.57 -15.66 1.01
CA ILE A 99 -11.54 -15.19 -0.38
C ILE A 99 -11.83 -16.36 -1.31
N ASP A 100 -12.90 -16.24 -2.10
CA ASP A 100 -13.28 -17.17 -3.15
C ASP A 100 -12.96 -16.55 -4.54
N GLU A 101 -13.23 -17.28 -5.61
CA GLU A 101 -13.03 -16.82 -6.99
C GLU A 101 -13.99 -15.68 -7.38
N ASP A 102 -15.26 -15.78 -6.97
CA ASP A 102 -16.32 -14.82 -7.35
C ASP A 102 -16.59 -13.72 -6.32
N ALA A 103 -16.14 -13.90 -5.08
CA ALA A 103 -16.45 -13.01 -3.97
C ALA A 103 -15.47 -13.19 -2.82
N TRP A 104 -15.64 -12.41 -1.79
CA TRP A 104 -14.97 -12.65 -0.52
C TRP A 104 -15.93 -12.39 0.64
N HIS A 105 -15.62 -12.96 1.80
CA HIS A 105 -16.38 -12.80 3.01
C HIS A 105 -15.57 -12.06 4.06
N TRP A 106 -16.18 -11.05 4.66
CA TRP A 106 -15.72 -10.44 5.89
C TRP A 106 -16.52 -10.99 7.05
N ILE A 107 -15.87 -11.45 8.10
CA ILE A 107 -16.50 -12.09 9.26
C ILE A 107 -15.97 -11.43 10.52
N GLY A 108 -16.85 -10.83 11.31
CA GLY A 108 -16.50 -10.13 12.54
C GLY A 108 -17.71 -9.46 13.17
N ALA A 109 -17.59 -8.97 14.40
CA ALA A 109 -18.66 -8.28 15.13
C ALA A 109 -20.02 -9.03 15.13
N GLY A 110 -19.98 -10.36 15.13
CA GLY A 110 -21.18 -11.22 15.12
C GLY A 110 -21.89 -11.29 13.76
N THR A 111 -21.27 -10.85 12.67
CA THR A 111 -21.86 -10.85 11.32
C THR A 111 -20.92 -11.44 10.27
N SER A 112 -21.48 -11.86 9.14
CA SER A 112 -20.76 -12.28 7.94
C SER A 112 -21.30 -11.52 6.74
N LEU A 113 -20.42 -10.88 5.99
CA LEU A 113 -20.74 -10.04 4.83
C LEU A 113 -20.13 -10.66 3.57
N ARG A 114 -20.96 -11.06 2.61
CA ARG A 114 -20.51 -11.47 1.28
C ARG A 114 -20.34 -10.22 0.39
N LEU A 115 -19.15 -9.99 -0.12
CA LEU A 115 -18.71 -8.76 -0.76
C LEU A 115 -18.16 -9.02 -2.17
N PRO A 116 -18.31 -8.08 -3.11
CA PRO A 116 -17.58 -8.11 -4.36
C PRO A 116 -16.09 -7.90 -4.12
N HIS A 117 -15.24 -8.39 -5.01
CA HIS A 117 -13.82 -8.05 -4.96
C HIS A 117 -13.61 -6.53 -5.03
N PRO A 118 -12.58 -5.99 -4.33
CA PRO A 118 -12.26 -4.57 -4.40
C PRO A 118 -11.94 -4.13 -5.85
N GLY A 119 -12.36 -2.93 -6.22
CA GLY A 119 -11.97 -2.31 -7.48
C GLY A 119 -10.45 -2.09 -7.60
N LEU A 120 -9.76 -1.94 -6.47
CA LEU A 120 -8.30 -1.96 -6.37
C LEU A 120 -7.80 -3.40 -6.47
N ARG A 121 -6.97 -3.70 -7.47
CA ARG A 121 -6.67 -5.08 -7.90
C ARG A 121 -5.53 -5.78 -7.16
N ALA A 122 -4.71 -5.05 -6.38
CA ALA A 122 -3.62 -5.68 -5.63
C ALA A 122 -4.18 -6.64 -4.57
N PRO A 123 -3.61 -7.85 -4.37
CA PRO A 123 -4.10 -8.83 -3.39
C PRO A 123 -4.24 -8.26 -1.97
N VAL A 124 -3.34 -7.35 -1.57
CA VAL A 124 -3.36 -6.65 -0.29
C VAL A 124 -4.63 -5.82 -0.06
N GLN A 125 -5.35 -5.47 -1.11
CA GLN A 125 -6.54 -4.63 -0.99
C GLN A 125 -7.73 -5.32 -0.32
N HIS A 126 -7.78 -6.65 -0.29
CA HIS A 126 -8.74 -7.38 0.52
C HIS A 126 -8.52 -7.13 2.02
N TYR A 127 -7.27 -7.10 2.47
CA TYR A 127 -6.90 -6.80 3.85
C TYR A 127 -7.18 -5.33 4.20
N ASN A 128 -6.85 -4.41 3.30
CA ASN A 128 -7.15 -2.98 3.47
C ASN A 128 -8.68 -2.73 3.53
N ALA A 129 -9.44 -3.37 2.64
CA ALA A 129 -10.90 -3.32 2.65
C ALA A 129 -11.48 -3.90 3.94
N ALA A 130 -10.91 -5.01 4.42
CA ALA A 130 -11.34 -5.62 5.66
C ALA A 130 -11.09 -4.71 6.88
N ALA A 131 -9.97 -4.01 6.90
CA ALA A 131 -9.68 -3.02 7.95
C ALA A 131 -10.65 -1.84 7.91
N ALA A 132 -10.97 -1.34 6.70
CA ALA A 132 -11.96 -0.27 6.54
C ALA A 132 -13.35 -0.71 7.03
N ILE A 133 -13.76 -1.94 6.73
CA ILE A 133 -15.04 -2.50 7.23
C ILE A 133 -14.99 -2.65 8.75
N ALA A 134 -13.89 -3.16 9.33
CA ALA A 134 -13.74 -3.28 10.78
C ALA A 134 -13.89 -1.91 11.47
N ALA A 135 -13.30 -0.86 10.89
CA ALA A 135 -13.45 0.51 11.40
C ALA A 135 -14.90 1.01 11.31
N LEU A 136 -15.59 0.78 10.18
CA LEU A 136 -17.01 1.13 10.04
C LEU A 136 -17.89 0.37 11.04
N MET A 137 -17.63 -0.93 11.26
CA MET A 137 -18.35 -1.73 12.23
C MET A 137 -18.11 -1.27 13.66
N ALA A 138 -16.90 -0.81 13.99
CA ALA A 138 -16.60 -0.24 15.30
C ALA A 138 -17.33 1.09 15.56
N MET A 139 -17.71 1.80 14.49
CA MET A 139 -18.42 3.10 14.57
C MET A 139 -19.92 2.98 14.32
N ARG A 140 -20.49 1.80 14.14
CA ARG A 140 -21.87 1.58 13.68
C ARG A 140 -22.95 2.28 14.55
N ASP A 141 -22.68 2.48 15.83
CA ASP A 141 -23.61 3.17 16.74
C ASP A 141 -23.63 4.69 16.55
N ARG A 142 -22.61 5.25 15.89
CA ARG A 142 -22.46 6.69 15.61
C ARG A 142 -22.57 7.02 14.13
N LEU A 143 -22.15 6.11 13.25
CA LEU A 143 -22.15 6.26 11.81
C LEU A 143 -22.83 5.07 11.15
N HIS A 144 -24.06 5.29 10.71
CA HIS A 144 -24.83 4.25 10.02
C HIS A 144 -24.47 4.22 8.52
N VAL A 145 -23.70 3.21 8.11
CA VAL A 145 -23.36 2.97 6.70
C VAL A 145 -24.14 1.75 6.21
N PRO A 146 -25.11 1.92 5.28
CA PRO A 146 -25.85 0.80 4.73
C PRO A 146 -24.93 -0.20 4.03
N PHE A 147 -25.19 -1.50 4.17
CA PHE A 147 -24.40 -2.55 3.53
C PHE A 147 -24.26 -2.38 2.01
N ARG A 148 -25.31 -1.87 1.35
CA ARG A 148 -25.25 -1.53 -0.09
C ARG A 148 -24.16 -0.50 -0.38
N ALA A 149 -24.00 0.51 0.46
CA ALA A 149 -22.97 1.54 0.27
C ALA A 149 -21.57 0.95 0.44
N VAL A 150 -21.37 0.03 1.40
CA VAL A 150 -20.10 -0.69 1.55
C VAL A 150 -19.76 -1.47 0.27
N ARG A 151 -20.72 -2.20 -0.30
CA ARG A 151 -20.52 -2.96 -1.54
C ARG A 151 -20.15 -2.09 -2.72
N ILE A 152 -20.85 -0.96 -2.90
CA ILE A 152 -20.60 0.00 -3.99
C ILE A 152 -19.22 0.63 -3.80
N GLY A 153 -18.93 1.14 -2.61
CA GLY A 153 -17.65 1.78 -2.30
C GLY A 153 -16.45 0.86 -2.52
N LEU A 154 -16.58 -0.43 -2.20
CA LEU A 154 -15.51 -1.42 -2.47
C LEU A 154 -15.30 -1.66 -3.96
N ALA A 155 -16.38 -1.84 -4.72
CA ALA A 155 -16.31 -2.14 -6.15
C ALA A 155 -15.82 -0.93 -6.96
N GLU A 156 -16.19 0.28 -6.56
CA GLU A 156 -15.87 1.54 -7.25
C GLU A 156 -14.59 2.21 -6.73
N ALA A 157 -14.00 1.68 -5.63
CA ALA A 157 -12.77 2.23 -5.10
C ALA A 157 -11.66 2.24 -6.16
N HIS A 158 -11.17 3.41 -6.48
CA HIS A 158 -10.11 3.61 -7.45
C HIS A 158 -9.09 4.62 -6.92
N VAL A 159 -7.81 4.27 -6.98
CA VAL A 159 -6.69 5.16 -6.65
C VAL A 159 -5.65 5.04 -7.75
N ARG A 160 -5.29 6.16 -8.36
CA ARG A 160 -4.30 6.18 -9.45
C ARG A 160 -2.96 5.65 -8.97
N GLY A 161 -2.32 4.86 -9.82
CA GLY A 161 -1.00 4.30 -9.54
C GLY A 161 -0.99 3.22 -8.44
N ARG A 162 -2.13 2.60 -8.12
CA ARG A 162 -2.21 1.44 -7.22
C ARG A 162 -2.60 0.21 -8.01
N LEU A 163 -1.62 -0.39 -8.68
CA LEU A 163 -1.79 -1.50 -9.64
C LEU A 163 -2.91 -1.16 -10.64
N GLU A 164 -2.84 0.06 -11.15
CA GLU A 164 -3.80 0.62 -12.09
C GLU A 164 -3.57 0.02 -13.47
N VAL A 165 -4.56 -0.69 -13.99
CA VAL A 165 -4.50 -1.28 -15.32
C VAL A 165 -5.19 -0.36 -16.32
N ILE A 166 -4.40 0.20 -17.22
CA ILE A 166 -4.86 1.07 -18.31
C ILE A 166 -4.98 0.22 -19.58
N PRO A 167 -6.20 0.00 -20.08
CA PRO A 167 -6.42 -0.79 -21.29
C PRO A 167 -5.93 -0.05 -22.53
N GLY A 168 -5.43 -0.80 -23.52
CA GLY A 168 -4.95 -0.27 -24.79
C GLY A 168 -4.52 -1.41 -25.72
N THR A 169 -3.94 -1.06 -26.89
CA THR A 169 -3.25 -2.07 -27.74
C THR A 169 -2.12 -2.74 -26.98
N VAL A 170 -1.46 -1.98 -26.10
CA VAL A 170 -0.55 -2.48 -25.08
C VAL A 170 -1.18 -2.16 -23.73
N GLU A 171 -1.48 -3.19 -22.94
CA GLU A 171 -1.95 -3.02 -21.58
C GLU A 171 -0.83 -2.40 -20.73
N THR A 172 -1.12 -1.28 -20.09
CA THR A 172 -0.16 -0.57 -19.23
C THR A 172 -0.57 -0.70 -17.78
N VAL A 173 0.32 -1.20 -16.94
CA VAL A 173 0.11 -1.29 -15.49
C VAL A 173 0.94 -0.22 -14.80
N VAL A 174 0.31 0.60 -13.98
CA VAL A 174 0.97 1.67 -13.23
C VAL A 174 0.89 1.39 -11.74
N ASP A 175 2.05 1.38 -11.08
CA ASP A 175 2.15 1.23 -9.64
C ASP A 175 3.19 2.19 -9.05
N VAL A 176 2.86 2.81 -7.92
CA VAL A 176 3.75 3.74 -7.20
C VAL A 176 4.57 3.05 -6.10
N GLY A 177 4.58 1.73 -6.06
CA GLY A 177 5.39 0.94 -5.14
C GLY A 177 6.87 1.31 -5.24
N HIS A 178 7.48 1.60 -4.10
CA HIS A 178 8.85 2.13 -4.03
C HIS A 178 9.67 1.49 -2.90
N ASN A 179 9.27 0.31 -2.47
CA ASN A 179 9.98 -0.53 -1.50
C ASN A 179 9.87 -2.01 -1.89
N PRO A 180 10.70 -2.90 -1.31
CA PRO A 180 10.71 -4.33 -1.63
C PRO A 180 9.36 -5.02 -1.39
N GLN A 181 8.62 -4.62 -0.36
CA GLN A 181 7.30 -5.19 -0.06
C GLN A 181 6.31 -4.93 -1.20
N ALA A 182 6.20 -3.69 -1.68
CA ALA A 182 5.33 -3.35 -2.80
C ALA A 182 5.77 -4.07 -4.09
N ALA A 183 7.08 -4.21 -4.32
CA ALA A 183 7.60 -4.95 -5.45
C ALA A 183 7.22 -6.44 -5.41
N ASN A 184 7.23 -7.08 -4.24
CA ASN A 184 6.76 -8.46 -4.07
C ASN A 184 5.27 -8.60 -4.40
N VAL A 185 4.43 -7.62 -4.00
CA VAL A 185 2.99 -7.61 -4.35
C VAL A 185 2.80 -7.51 -5.87
N LEU A 186 3.55 -6.63 -6.55
CA LEU A 186 3.51 -6.50 -8.01
C LEU A 186 4.01 -7.78 -8.69
N ALA A 187 5.09 -8.39 -8.21
CA ALA A 187 5.63 -9.64 -8.75
C ALA A 187 4.62 -10.78 -8.64
N GLU A 188 3.92 -10.88 -7.52
CA GLU A 188 2.86 -11.88 -7.32
C GLU A 188 1.67 -11.64 -8.26
N TRP A 189 1.28 -10.38 -8.48
CA TRP A 189 0.26 -10.04 -9.45
C TRP A 189 0.68 -10.43 -10.87
N LEU A 190 1.90 -10.09 -11.31
CA LEU A 190 2.45 -10.47 -12.60
C LEU A 190 2.54 -12.00 -12.76
N ARG A 191 2.79 -12.74 -11.69
CA ARG A 191 2.79 -14.21 -11.70
C ARG A 191 1.41 -14.78 -12.01
N ARG A 192 0.36 -14.16 -11.49
CA ARG A 192 -1.04 -14.56 -11.73
C ARG A 192 -1.57 -14.10 -13.09
N HIS A 193 -0.94 -13.08 -13.68
CA HIS A 193 -1.31 -12.50 -14.98
C HIS A 193 -0.14 -12.63 -15.97
N PRO A 194 0.22 -13.85 -16.41
CA PRO A 194 1.41 -14.06 -17.20
C PRO A 194 1.28 -13.38 -18.57
N ARG A 195 2.12 -12.38 -18.80
CA ARG A 195 2.27 -11.64 -20.07
C ARG A 195 3.75 -11.39 -20.32
N ARG A 196 4.13 -11.15 -21.57
CA ARG A 196 5.43 -10.59 -21.89
C ARG A 196 5.46 -9.16 -21.34
N THR A 197 6.27 -8.92 -20.32
CA THR A 197 6.27 -7.65 -19.58
C THR A 197 7.56 -6.88 -19.86
N ARG A 198 7.43 -5.60 -20.16
CA ARG A 198 8.51 -4.60 -20.17
C ARG A 198 8.30 -3.65 -19.00
N ALA A 199 9.35 -3.30 -18.29
CA ALA A 199 9.28 -2.35 -17.18
C ALA A 199 9.81 -0.99 -17.59
N VAL A 200 9.05 0.06 -17.30
CA VAL A 200 9.59 1.43 -17.21
C VAL A 200 9.87 1.68 -15.74
N PHE A 201 11.11 1.94 -15.40
CA PHE A 201 11.54 2.00 -14.00
C PHE A 201 12.36 3.26 -13.72
N SER A 202 11.98 3.92 -12.63
CA SER A 202 12.68 5.08 -12.07
C SER A 202 12.70 4.97 -10.55
N ALA A 203 13.70 5.56 -9.90
CA ALA A 203 13.78 5.50 -8.45
C ALA A 203 14.41 6.75 -7.84
N LEU A 204 14.10 6.98 -6.55
CA LEU A 204 14.81 7.96 -5.73
C LEU A 204 16.09 7.33 -5.17
N ALA A 205 17.10 8.16 -4.92
CA ALA A 205 18.44 7.73 -4.52
C ALA A 205 18.49 7.03 -3.14
N ASP A 206 17.54 7.34 -2.28
CA ASP A 206 17.45 6.84 -0.90
C ASP A 206 16.69 5.49 -0.78
N LYS A 207 16.22 4.92 -1.90
CA LYS A 207 15.45 3.67 -1.89
C LYS A 207 16.34 2.44 -2.06
N ASP A 208 15.87 1.31 -1.54
CA ASP A 208 16.45 -0.01 -1.78
C ASP A 208 16.09 -0.50 -3.19
N ILE A 209 16.86 -0.05 -4.17
CA ILE A 209 16.58 -0.27 -5.59
C ILE A 209 16.75 -1.75 -5.96
N ALA A 210 17.76 -2.41 -5.41
CA ALA A 210 17.99 -3.84 -5.66
C ALA A 210 16.84 -4.67 -5.14
N GLY A 211 16.41 -4.46 -3.89
CA GLY A 211 15.27 -5.15 -3.30
C GLY A 211 13.94 -4.90 -4.02
N ILE A 212 13.79 -3.77 -4.72
CA ILE A 212 12.63 -3.52 -5.58
C ILE A 212 12.71 -4.32 -6.88
N VAL A 213 13.89 -4.41 -7.49
CA VAL A 213 14.07 -5.03 -8.81
C VAL A 213 14.09 -6.56 -8.73
N GLU A 214 14.75 -7.13 -7.73
CA GLU A 214 14.96 -8.58 -7.58
C GLU A 214 13.68 -9.42 -7.72
N PRO A 215 12.55 -9.13 -7.04
CA PRO A 215 11.33 -9.93 -7.16
C PRO A 215 10.70 -9.86 -8.56
N LEU A 216 11.01 -8.84 -9.35
CA LEU A 216 10.44 -8.60 -10.68
C LEU A 216 11.26 -9.24 -11.81
N LEU A 217 12.54 -9.59 -11.58
CA LEU A 217 13.45 -10.15 -12.59
C LEU A 217 12.88 -11.34 -13.37
N PRO A 218 12.17 -12.31 -12.75
CA PRO A 218 11.62 -13.46 -13.48
C PRO A 218 10.46 -13.10 -14.40
N ARG A 219 9.89 -11.91 -14.29
CA ARG A 219 8.68 -11.48 -14.98
C ARG A 219 8.93 -10.42 -16.05
N VAL A 220 9.99 -9.63 -15.90
CA VAL A 220 10.33 -8.54 -16.80
C VAL A 220 11.33 -9.02 -17.86
N THR A 221 10.98 -8.86 -19.11
CA THR A 221 11.84 -9.25 -20.25
C THR A 221 12.79 -8.14 -20.68
N HIS A 222 12.42 -6.88 -20.44
CA HIS A 222 13.26 -5.72 -20.76
C HIS A 222 12.94 -4.55 -19.82
N TRP A 223 13.98 -3.82 -19.42
CA TRP A 223 13.91 -2.68 -18.50
C TRP A 223 14.22 -1.38 -19.25
N HIS A 224 13.30 -0.45 -19.23
CA HIS A 224 13.47 0.91 -19.70
C HIS A 224 13.76 1.79 -18.47
N LEU A 225 15.05 2.05 -18.20
CA LEU A 225 15.49 2.85 -17.06
C LEU A 225 15.36 4.32 -17.39
N ALA A 226 14.62 5.07 -16.60
CA ALA A 226 14.32 6.46 -16.86
C ALA A 226 14.84 7.39 -15.74
N GLY A 227 15.43 8.51 -16.11
CA GLY A 227 15.89 9.55 -15.19
C GLY A 227 14.73 10.24 -14.46
N LEU A 228 14.94 10.60 -13.19
CA LEU A 228 14.08 11.45 -12.37
C LEU A 228 14.78 12.71 -11.86
N ASP A 229 16.04 12.90 -12.16
CA ASP A 229 16.88 14.01 -11.70
C ASP A 229 16.36 15.37 -12.17
N SER A 230 15.73 15.43 -13.35
CA SER A 230 15.05 16.64 -13.86
C SER A 230 13.77 17.01 -13.07
N ALA A 231 13.10 16.01 -12.47
CA ALA A 231 11.84 16.21 -11.73
C ALA A 231 12.06 16.48 -10.25
N THR A 232 13.12 15.94 -9.66
CA THR A 232 13.46 16.10 -8.23
C THR A 232 14.93 15.91 -7.97
N SER A 233 15.50 16.69 -7.06
CA SER A 233 16.89 16.57 -6.61
C SER A 233 17.23 15.23 -5.93
N ARG A 234 16.22 14.46 -5.51
CA ARG A 234 16.37 13.10 -4.97
C ARG A 234 16.31 12.02 -6.05
N GLY A 235 15.92 12.37 -7.28
CA GLY A 235 15.84 11.45 -8.40
C GLY A 235 17.21 10.98 -8.87
N LEU A 236 17.31 9.71 -9.26
CA LEU A 236 18.48 9.21 -9.98
C LEU A 236 18.31 9.51 -11.48
N ASP A 237 19.41 9.85 -12.14
CA ASP A 237 19.49 9.75 -13.60
C ASP A 237 19.57 8.27 -14.04
N ALA A 238 19.29 8.01 -15.30
CA ALA A 238 19.22 6.64 -15.82
C ALA A 238 20.56 5.91 -15.76
N THR A 239 21.69 6.62 -15.87
CA THR A 239 23.03 6.02 -15.80
C THR A 239 23.35 5.54 -14.39
N ARG A 240 23.11 6.37 -13.39
CA ARG A 240 23.26 5.99 -11.97
C ARG A 240 22.31 4.89 -11.56
N LEU A 241 21.09 4.88 -12.11
CA LEU A 241 20.15 3.81 -11.88
C LEU A 241 20.69 2.48 -12.43
N ARG A 242 21.24 2.49 -13.66
CA ARG A 242 21.89 1.31 -14.22
C ARG A 242 23.11 0.86 -13.42
N GLU A 243 23.95 1.76 -12.95
CA GLU A 243 25.10 1.41 -12.11
C GLU A 243 24.73 0.62 -10.87
N ARG A 244 23.53 0.87 -10.29
CA ARG A 244 23.04 0.17 -9.10
C ARG A 244 22.45 -1.21 -9.36
N ILE A 245 21.90 -1.45 -10.54
CA ILE A 245 21.13 -2.68 -10.83
C ILE A 245 21.56 -3.39 -12.11
N GLY A 246 22.56 -2.87 -12.84
CA GLY A 246 23.01 -3.44 -14.12
C GLY A 246 23.41 -4.91 -14.00
N ASP A 247 24.14 -5.24 -12.95
CA ASP A 247 24.57 -6.64 -12.67
C ASP A 247 23.37 -7.59 -12.45
N LEU A 248 22.24 -7.07 -11.96
CA LEU A 248 21.03 -7.86 -11.73
C LEU A 248 20.22 -8.09 -13.00
N ILE A 249 20.10 -7.07 -13.85
CA ILE A 249 19.20 -7.10 -15.02
C ILE A 249 19.89 -7.54 -16.31
N GLY A 250 21.22 -7.38 -16.41
CA GLY A 250 22.03 -7.63 -17.60
C GLY A 250 21.94 -6.50 -18.64
N ASP A 251 23.05 -6.25 -19.32
CA ASP A 251 23.19 -5.14 -20.27
C ASP A 251 22.30 -5.24 -21.50
N ASP A 252 22.08 -6.44 -21.98
CA ASP A 252 21.23 -6.77 -23.15
C ASP A 252 19.72 -6.64 -22.86
N ARG A 253 19.35 -6.52 -21.59
CA ARG A 253 17.97 -6.42 -21.14
C ARG A 253 17.58 -5.02 -20.65
N CYS A 254 18.39 -3.99 -20.89
CA CYS A 254 18.04 -2.64 -20.49
C CYS A 254 18.30 -1.59 -21.57
N SER A 255 17.57 -0.50 -21.50
CA SER A 255 17.78 0.74 -22.25
C SER A 255 17.64 1.95 -21.34
N LEU A 256 18.39 3.02 -21.61
CA LEU A 256 18.43 4.24 -20.83
C LEU A 256 17.62 5.34 -21.51
N HIS A 257 16.88 6.11 -20.74
CA HIS A 257 16.04 7.19 -21.21
C HIS A 257 16.15 8.41 -20.27
N ASP A 258 16.04 9.60 -20.83
CA ASP A 258 16.17 10.84 -20.06
C ASP A 258 15.06 11.02 -19.03
N ASP A 259 13.84 10.55 -19.36
CA ASP A 259 12.67 10.69 -18.51
C ASP A 259 11.66 9.53 -18.68
N PRO A 260 10.69 9.38 -17.76
CA PRO A 260 9.65 8.34 -17.84
C PRO A 260 8.76 8.42 -19.10
N PRO A 261 8.35 9.60 -19.62
CA PRO A 261 7.63 9.68 -20.88
C PRO A 261 8.37 9.07 -22.07
N ALA A 262 9.66 9.38 -22.24
CA ALA A 262 10.49 8.82 -23.31
C ALA A 262 10.64 7.29 -23.17
N ALA A 263 10.86 6.81 -21.94
CA ALA A 263 10.93 5.38 -21.64
C ALA A 263 9.60 4.65 -21.95
N LEU A 264 8.47 5.25 -21.61
CA LEU A 264 7.15 4.68 -21.87
C LEU A 264 6.87 4.59 -23.38
N ALA A 265 7.20 5.65 -24.12
CA ALA A 265 7.06 5.66 -25.58
C ALA A 265 7.91 4.56 -26.23
N ALA A 266 9.14 4.37 -25.78
CA ALA A 266 10.03 3.31 -26.26
C ALA A 266 9.50 1.91 -25.87
N ALA A 267 8.98 1.72 -24.66
CA ALA A 267 8.40 0.47 -24.23
C ALA A 267 7.20 0.07 -25.09
N HIS A 268 6.32 1.02 -25.42
CA HIS A 268 5.16 0.77 -26.29
C HIS A 268 5.55 0.48 -27.73
N ALA A 269 6.58 1.13 -28.27
CA ALA A 269 7.03 0.92 -29.64
C ALA A 269 7.61 -0.49 -29.88
N HIS A 270 8.01 -1.19 -28.81
CA HIS A 270 8.62 -2.53 -28.87
C HIS A 270 7.74 -3.63 -28.24
N ALA A 271 6.50 -3.33 -27.87
CA ALA A 271 5.59 -4.26 -27.20
C ALA A 271 4.86 -5.20 -28.17
#